data_2cb97d8f1138d096250306141f8b7c1a
#
_entry.id   2cb97d8f1138d096250306141f8b7c1a
#
_cell.length_a   1.000
_cell.length_b   1.000
_cell.length_c   1.000
_cell.angle_alpha   90.00
_cell.angle_beta   90.00
_cell.angle_gamma   90.00
#
_symmetry.space_group_name_H-M   'P 1'
#
loop_
_entity.id
_entity.type
_entity.pdbx_description
1 polymer ?
#
loop_
_entity_poly.entity_id
_entity_poly.type
_entity_poly.pdbx_seq_one_letter_code
_entity_poly.pdbx_strand_id
1 'polypeptide(L)'
;LDIEKETDLVGLTQYYINKKRNRGSVNKEIIDQFSSQDAETEVMNLLTRLPISTYWTTNYDKVIENGLKNNNRRGDIKRKTDDLAISIRDSDAIVYKMHGDVDSPNDAVISKDDYERYSEKNSLFVTALRGDLVSKTFLFVGFGFEDPNLESILGKIKNLLGERTRDHYCIQKKVLEQDYKNREEYSYAKIKQELKIEDLKRYGIDTVLVDDYSEIPKLILKIEEEYFKNTIFISGSISDYNENWSQEKVNQFCYNLSRSLVSKNYKIISGFGLGVGSSVINGALDEIYNTKYRHVSEHLGLFPFPQHDAGEKSLAKRWTENREQMISEAGICIFIFGNKLVNGEVVLASGMMEEFRIAKERGKVIIPIGSTGFAAKEIFDEMKESGDYSYINDYWNDLENEEDVIKVF
;
A
#
# COMPACT_ATOMS: atom_id res chain seq x y z
N LEU A 1 12.72 7.71 -43.77
CA LEU A 1 11.74 7.18 -42.83
C LEU A 1 10.95 8.35 -42.26
N ASP A 2 9.65 8.26 -42.34
CA ASP A 2 8.73 9.19 -41.70
C ASP A 2 8.57 8.72 -40.24
N ILE A 3 9.31 9.36 -39.32
CA ILE A 3 9.42 8.97 -37.92
C ILE A 3 8.04 9.04 -37.22
N GLU A 4 7.15 9.93 -37.66
CA GLU A 4 5.81 10.08 -37.11
C GLU A 4 4.87 8.90 -37.43
N LYS A 5 5.21 8.10 -38.43
CA LYS A 5 4.45 6.92 -38.87
C LYS A 5 5.07 5.60 -38.40
N GLU A 6 6.28 5.66 -37.86
CA GLU A 6 6.96 4.45 -37.41
C GLU A 6 6.53 4.07 -36.02
N THR A 7 6.13 2.81 -35.84
CA THR A 7 5.67 2.25 -34.57
C THR A 7 6.71 1.34 -33.89
N ASP A 8 7.71 0.86 -34.65
CA ASP A 8 8.81 0.04 -34.14
C ASP A 8 9.90 0.94 -33.52
N LEU A 9 9.65 1.46 -32.31
CA LEU A 9 10.59 2.34 -31.60
C LEU A 9 11.91 1.63 -31.24
N VAL A 10 11.85 0.33 -30.95
CA VAL A 10 13.03 -0.50 -30.64
C VAL A 10 13.92 -0.63 -31.87
N GLY A 11 13.33 -0.91 -33.03
CA GLY A 11 14.03 -0.94 -34.34
C GLY A 11 14.61 0.41 -34.70
N LEU A 12 13.85 1.50 -34.52
CA LEU A 12 14.35 2.87 -34.76
C LEU A 12 15.59 3.19 -33.93
N THR A 13 15.56 2.85 -32.66
CA THR A 13 16.71 3.04 -31.74
C THR A 13 17.93 2.26 -32.25
N GLN A 14 17.73 1.00 -32.65
CA GLN A 14 18.80 0.19 -33.24
C GLN A 14 19.39 0.83 -34.53
N TYR A 15 18.54 1.30 -35.43
CA TYR A 15 19.01 1.95 -36.69
C TYR A 15 19.78 3.23 -36.37
N TYR A 16 19.37 4.00 -35.36
CA TYR A 16 20.09 5.20 -34.95
C TYR A 16 21.48 4.85 -34.40
N ILE A 17 21.58 3.85 -33.53
CA ILE A 17 22.87 3.38 -32.96
C ILE A 17 23.77 2.88 -34.10
N ASN A 18 23.27 2.08 -35.02
CA ASN A 18 24.02 1.57 -36.16
C ASN A 18 24.57 2.69 -37.02
N LYS A 19 23.74 3.70 -37.33
CA LYS A 19 24.12 4.88 -38.11
C LYS A 19 25.18 5.73 -37.44
N LYS A 20 25.05 5.96 -36.13
CA LYS A 20 25.99 6.76 -35.34
C LYS A 20 27.21 5.96 -34.86
N ARG A 21 27.16 4.62 -34.93
CA ARG A 21 28.18 3.71 -34.40
C ARG A 21 28.51 4.00 -32.91
N ASN A 22 27.56 4.58 -32.19
CA ASN A 22 27.73 5.03 -30.84
C ASN A 22 26.37 5.10 -30.10
N ARG A 23 26.30 4.59 -28.89
CA ARG A 23 25.13 4.63 -28.01
C ARG A 23 25.05 5.94 -27.16
N GLY A 24 26.14 6.72 -27.08
CA GLY A 24 26.28 7.84 -26.14
C GLY A 24 25.15 8.87 -26.23
N SER A 25 24.64 9.18 -27.45
CA SER A 25 23.50 10.09 -27.60
C SER A 25 22.19 9.53 -27.04
N VAL A 26 21.97 8.21 -27.18
CA VAL A 26 20.79 7.53 -26.59
C VAL A 26 20.88 7.53 -25.08
N ASN A 27 22.05 7.23 -24.53
CA ASN A 27 22.28 7.27 -23.09
C ASN A 27 22.09 8.66 -22.50
N LYS A 28 22.57 9.70 -23.22
CA LYS A 28 22.35 11.08 -22.81
C LYS A 28 20.86 11.44 -22.79
N GLU A 29 20.11 11.03 -23.80
CA GLU A 29 18.67 11.26 -23.87
C GLU A 29 17.93 10.55 -22.71
N ILE A 30 18.32 9.32 -22.36
CA ILE A 30 17.76 8.62 -21.18
C ILE A 30 17.99 9.45 -19.91
N ILE A 31 19.21 9.98 -19.72
CA ILE A 31 19.52 10.83 -18.56
C ILE A 31 18.69 12.11 -18.60
N ASP A 32 18.69 12.83 -19.73
CA ASP A 32 18.04 14.12 -19.86
C ASP A 32 16.51 14.03 -19.66
N GLN A 33 15.87 12.95 -20.12
CA GLN A 33 14.42 12.74 -20.00
C GLN A 33 13.98 12.19 -18.65
N PHE A 34 14.75 11.32 -18.02
CA PHE A 34 14.32 10.57 -16.83
C PHE A 34 14.97 11.03 -15.51
N SER A 35 16.07 11.82 -15.55
CA SER A 35 16.67 12.37 -14.32
C SER A 35 15.87 13.52 -13.71
N SER A 36 15.16 14.30 -14.55
CA SER A 36 14.39 15.46 -14.10
C SER A 36 12.96 15.14 -13.67
N GLN A 37 12.53 13.90 -13.82
CA GLN A 37 11.19 13.46 -13.43
C GLN A 37 11.17 13.08 -11.94
N ASP A 38 11.31 14.05 -11.06
CA ASP A 38 10.84 13.98 -9.67
C ASP A 38 9.30 14.05 -9.61
N ALA A 39 8.62 13.60 -10.67
CA ALA A 39 7.18 13.63 -10.76
C ALA A 39 6.60 12.61 -9.77
N GLU A 40 6.25 13.09 -8.60
CA GLU A 40 5.34 12.40 -7.70
C GLU A 40 4.01 12.24 -8.43
N THR A 41 3.63 11.01 -8.72
CA THR A 41 2.27 10.75 -9.20
C THR A 41 1.42 10.28 -8.03
N GLU A 42 0.18 10.77 -7.95
CA GLU A 42 -0.78 10.33 -6.93
C GLU A 42 -0.93 8.81 -6.93
N VAL A 43 -1.01 8.20 -8.10
CA VAL A 43 -1.09 6.73 -8.28
C VAL A 43 0.08 6.03 -7.61
N MET A 44 1.32 6.51 -7.84
CA MET A 44 2.50 5.86 -7.27
C MET A 44 2.60 6.07 -5.78
N ASN A 45 2.23 7.26 -5.29
CA ASN A 45 2.18 7.54 -3.85
C ASN A 45 1.19 6.60 -3.14
N LEU A 46 0.01 6.39 -3.71
CA LEU A 46 -0.98 5.44 -3.18
C LEU A 46 -0.49 3.99 -3.25
N LEU A 47 0.07 3.55 -4.37
CA LEU A 47 0.61 2.18 -4.50
C LEU A 47 1.75 1.90 -3.52
N THR A 48 2.66 2.87 -3.32
CA THR A 48 3.80 2.71 -2.41
C THR A 48 3.42 2.85 -0.93
N ARG A 49 2.24 3.39 -0.62
CA ARG A 49 1.65 3.40 0.72
C ARG A 49 1.12 2.02 1.13
N LEU A 50 0.60 1.24 0.17
CA LEU A 50 0.20 -0.14 0.42
C LEU A 50 1.40 -1.01 0.82
N PRO A 51 1.21 -2.05 1.67
CA PRO A 51 2.27 -2.94 2.11
C PRO A 51 2.71 -3.93 1.02
N ILE A 52 2.85 -3.45 -0.20
CA ILE A 52 3.35 -4.23 -1.33
C ILE A 52 4.85 -4.46 -1.12
N SER A 53 5.26 -5.71 -1.07
CA SER A 53 6.65 -6.09 -0.81
C SER A 53 7.51 -6.20 -2.07
N THR A 54 6.91 -6.13 -3.26
CA THR A 54 7.67 -6.34 -4.52
C THR A 54 7.10 -5.50 -5.64
N TYR A 55 7.96 -4.76 -6.30
CA TYR A 55 7.65 -3.96 -7.48
C TYR A 55 8.52 -4.42 -8.64
N TRP A 56 7.92 -4.54 -9.82
CA TRP A 56 8.60 -4.79 -11.09
C TRP A 56 8.32 -3.64 -12.03
N THR A 57 9.35 -3.08 -12.64
CA THR A 57 9.22 -1.98 -13.58
C THR A 57 10.15 -2.14 -14.78
N THR A 58 9.68 -1.69 -15.94
CA THR A 58 10.48 -1.51 -17.15
C THR A 58 10.96 -0.07 -17.34
N ASN A 59 10.52 0.85 -16.45
CA ASN A 59 10.90 2.26 -16.50
C ASN A 59 12.29 2.52 -15.95
N TYR A 60 12.96 3.54 -16.50
CA TYR A 60 14.29 3.96 -16.05
C TYR A 60 14.28 4.97 -14.91
N ASP A 61 13.14 5.65 -14.68
CA ASP A 61 12.94 6.69 -13.67
C ASP A 61 13.02 6.17 -12.22
N LYS A 62 12.92 7.08 -11.24
CA LYS A 62 12.95 6.78 -9.80
C LYS A 62 11.61 6.99 -9.10
N VAL A 63 10.51 6.97 -9.84
CA VAL A 63 9.17 7.28 -9.29
C VAL A 63 8.75 6.30 -8.18
N ILE A 64 9.06 5.00 -8.32
CA ILE A 64 8.75 4.00 -7.28
C ILE A 64 9.61 4.25 -6.04
N GLU A 65 10.92 4.45 -6.21
CA GLU A 65 11.86 4.71 -5.12
C GLU A 65 11.48 5.98 -4.33
N ASN A 66 11.12 7.04 -5.03
CA ASN A 66 10.67 8.30 -4.43
C ASN A 66 9.34 8.10 -3.69
N GLY A 67 8.38 7.40 -4.29
CA GLY A 67 7.10 7.07 -3.64
C GLY A 67 7.29 6.25 -2.36
N LEU A 68 8.16 5.23 -2.36
CA LEU A 68 8.50 4.49 -1.14
C LEU A 68 9.09 5.40 -0.07
N LYS A 69 10.07 6.25 -0.44
CA LYS A 69 10.70 7.20 0.48
C LYS A 69 9.69 8.18 1.08
N ASN A 70 8.76 8.70 0.29
CA ASN A 70 7.72 9.63 0.74
C ASN A 70 6.75 8.99 1.74
N ASN A 71 6.53 7.68 1.60
CA ASN A 71 5.74 6.88 2.54
C ASN A 71 6.57 6.27 3.69
N ASN A 72 7.79 6.79 3.95
CA ASN A 72 8.71 6.29 4.97
C ASN A 72 9.06 4.79 4.81
N ARG A 73 9.02 4.26 3.60
CA ARG A 73 9.36 2.88 3.27
C ARG A 73 10.71 2.79 2.58
N ARG A 74 11.50 1.81 2.95
CA ARG A 74 12.83 1.56 2.38
C ARG A 74 12.76 0.55 1.25
N GLY A 75 13.18 0.95 0.03
CA GLY A 75 13.32 0.06 -1.12
C GLY A 75 14.70 -0.61 -1.18
N ASP A 76 14.71 -1.89 -1.50
CA ASP A 76 15.91 -2.64 -1.95
C ASP A 76 15.89 -2.71 -3.48
N ILE A 77 16.71 -1.89 -4.14
CA ILE A 77 16.63 -1.66 -5.58
C ILE A 77 17.56 -2.60 -6.34
N LYS A 78 17.00 -3.44 -7.20
CA LYS A 78 17.71 -4.39 -8.07
C LYS A 78 17.77 -3.84 -9.49
N ARG A 79 18.93 -3.31 -9.89
CA ARG A 79 19.17 -2.71 -11.22
C ARG A 79 19.89 -3.62 -12.18
N LYS A 80 20.73 -4.51 -11.63
CA LYS A 80 21.56 -5.43 -12.39
C LYS A 80 21.70 -6.78 -11.67
N THR A 81 22.19 -7.79 -12.37
CA THR A 81 22.30 -9.17 -11.86
C THR A 81 23.05 -9.26 -10.54
N ASP A 82 24.12 -8.49 -10.35
CA ASP A 82 24.92 -8.50 -9.12
C ASP A 82 24.10 -8.05 -7.88
N ASP A 83 23.14 -7.14 -8.08
CA ASP A 83 22.28 -6.63 -7.00
C ASP A 83 21.39 -7.74 -6.41
N LEU A 84 21.08 -8.79 -7.19
CA LEU A 84 20.23 -9.90 -6.74
C LEU A 84 20.86 -10.71 -5.60
N ALA A 85 22.19 -10.74 -5.54
CA ALA A 85 22.93 -11.44 -4.49
C ALA A 85 23.02 -10.65 -3.16
N ILE A 86 22.63 -9.37 -3.17
CA ILE A 86 22.73 -8.46 -2.03
C ILE A 86 21.32 -8.15 -1.53
N SER A 87 21.07 -8.34 -0.24
CA SER A 87 19.84 -7.93 0.40
C SER A 87 20.09 -6.75 1.35
N ILE A 88 19.30 -5.69 1.20
CA ILE A 88 19.35 -4.56 2.13
C ILE A 88 18.54 -4.95 3.37
N ARG A 89 19.20 -4.94 4.53
CA ARG A 89 18.54 -5.19 5.81
C ARG A 89 17.50 -4.10 6.10
N ASP A 90 16.39 -4.48 6.72
CA ASP A 90 15.29 -3.58 7.08
C ASP A 90 14.70 -2.84 5.87
N SER A 91 14.64 -3.52 4.70
CA SER A 91 13.92 -3.04 3.53
C SER A 91 12.45 -3.47 3.61
N ASP A 92 11.55 -2.54 3.26
CA ASP A 92 10.10 -2.78 3.25
C ASP A 92 9.61 -3.34 1.91
N ALA A 93 10.39 -3.14 0.85
CA ALA A 93 10.04 -3.60 -0.49
C ALA A 93 11.27 -3.83 -1.36
N ILE A 94 11.16 -4.76 -2.30
CA ILE A 94 12.16 -4.98 -3.36
C ILE A 94 11.63 -4.36 -4.65
N VAL A 95 12.47 -3.57 -5.33
CA VAL A 95 12.16 -2.96 -6.63
C VAL A 95 13.09 -3.53 -7.68
N TYR A 96 12.52 -4.29 -8.63
CA TYR A 96 13.25 -4.85 -9.76
C TYR A 96 13.11 -3.95 -10.99
N LYS A 97 14.21 -3.40 -11.47
CA LYS A 97 14.30 -2.56 -12.67
C LYS A 97 14.77 -3.40 -13.85
N MET A 98 13.81 -4.04 -14.54
CA MET A 98 14.10 -5.02 -15.60
C MET A 98 14.89 -4.44 -16.76
N HIS A 99 14.58 -3.21 -17.16
CA HIS A 99 15.20 -2.58 -18.32
C HIS A 99 16.33 -1.60 -17.97
N GLY A 100 16.82 -1.66 -16.72
CA GLY A 100 17.88 -0.78 -16.24
C GLY A 100 17.37 0.47 -15.53
N ASP A 101 18.26 1.42 -15.31
CA ASP A 101 18.05 2.59 -14.46
C ASP A 101 18.73 3.83 -15.07
N VAL A 102 18.19 5.00 -14.82
CA VAL A 102 18.75 6.29 -15.26
C VAL A 102 20.18 6.51 -14.77
N ASP A 103 20.56 5.96 -13.61
CA ASP A 103 21.91 6.06 -13.07
C ASP A 103 22.93 5.17 -13.84
N SER A 104 22.44 4.19 -14.63
CA SER A 104 23.26 3.25 -15.39
C SER A 104 22.75 3.11 -16.83
N PRO A 105 22.70 4.17 -17.65
CA PRO A 105 22.09 4.18 -18.97
C PRO A 105 22.75 3.24 -19.99
N ASN A 106 24.00 2.84 -19.75
CA ASN A 106 24.68 1.84 -20.56
C ASN A 106 24.05 0.44 -20.46
N ASP A 107 23.39 0.14 -19.36
CA ASP A 107 22.72 -1.15 -19.12
C ASP A 107 21.22 -1.13 -19.48
N ALA A 108 20.71 0.03 -19.92
CA ALA A 108 19.31 0.18 -20.31
C ALA A 108 18.95 -0.70 -21.53
N VAL A 109 17.79 -1.36 -21.45
CA VAL A 109 17.23 -2.19 -22.53
C VAL A 109 16.34 -1.32 -23.40
N ILE A 110 16.82 -0.88 -24.57
CA ILE A 110 16.12 0.06 -25.43
C ILE A 110 16.27 -0.24 -26.93
N SER A 111 17.30 -0.99 -27.33
CA SER A 111 17.56 -1.33 -28.72
C SER A 111 17.26 -2.80 -28.99
N LYS A 112 17.15 -3.17 -30.27
CA LYS A 112 16.90 -4.55 -30.68
C LYS A 112 17.97 -5.51 -30.18
N ASP A 113 19.23 -5.13 -30.24
CA ASP A 113 20.35 -5.92 -29.69
C ASP A 113 20.19 -6.16 -28.17
N ASP A 114 19.67 -5.16 -27.41
CA ASP A 114 19.46 -5.31 -25.98
C ASP A 114 18.36 -6.33 -25.70
N TYR A 115 17.24 -6.30 -26.44
CA TYR A 115 16.15 -7.28 -26.29
C TYR A 115 16.55 -8.68 -26.71
N GLU A 116 17.31 -8.84 -27.79
CA GLU A 116 17.77 -10.15 -28.26
C GLU A 116 18.71 -10.83 -27.25
N ARG A 117 19.55 -10.05 -26.56
CA ARG A 117 20.50 -10.56 -25.54
C ARG A 117 19.89 -10.62 -24.14
N TYR A 118 18.67 -10.11 -23.95
CA TYR A 118 18.08 -9.93 -22.62
C TYR A 118 18.01 -11.24 -21.82
N SER A 119 17.51 -12.31 -22.43
CA SER A 119 17.30 -13.60 -21.77
C SER A 119 18.60 -14.25 -21.31
N GLU A 120 19.72 -13.95 -21.96
CA GLU A 120 21.04 -14.46 -21.56
C GLU A 120 21.67 -13.54 -20.50
N LYS A 121 21.76 -12.23 -20.80
CA LYS A 121 22.39 -11.22 -19.93
C LYS A 121 21.66 -11.10 -18.58
N ASN A 122 20.33 -11.15 -18.59
CA ASN A 122 19.46 -10.95 -17.42
C ASN A 122 18.75 -12.24 -16.98
N SER A 123 19.34 -13.42 -17.20
CA SER A 123 18.73 -14.73 -16.92
C SER A 123 18.24 -14.87 -15.47
N LEU A 124 18.95 -14.30 -14.49
CA LEU A 124 18.57 -14.35 -13.08
C LEU A 124 17.37 -13.43 -12.79
N PHE A 125 17.25 -12.25 -13.43
CA PHE A 125 16.03 -11.44 -13.37
C PHE A 125 14.83 -12.17 -13.95
N VAL A 126 14.99 -12.81 -15.09
CA VAL A 126 13.94 -13.64 -15.71
C VAL A 126 13.52 -14.77 -14.78
N THR A 127 14.46 -15.40 -14.10
CA THR A 127 14.19 -16.48 -13.13
C THR A 127 13.43 -15.94 -11.92
N ALA A 128 13.82 -14.80 -11.36
CA ALA A 128 13.14 -14.15 -10.24
C ALA A 128 11.71 -13.77 -10.62
N LEU A 129 11.51 -13.15 -11.80
CA LEU A 129 10.17 -12.77 -12.29
C LEU A 129 9.26 -13.98 -12.49
N ARG A 130 9.78 -15.08 -13.02
CA ARG A 130 9.00 -16.32 -13.15
C ARG A 130 8.58 -16.86 -11.78
N GLY A 131 9.48 -16.84 -10.80
CA GLY A 131 9.18 -17.24 -9.42
C GLY A 131 8.07 -16.40 -8.82
N ASP A 132 8.14 -15.09 -9.00
CA ASP A 132 7.13 -14.14 -8.50
C ASP A 132 5.78 -14.31 -9.21
N LEU A 133 5.74 -14.45 -10.55
CA LEU A 133 4.51 -14.67 -11.31
C LEU A 133 3.80 -15.98 -10.94
N VAL A 134 4.54 -16.98 -10.48
CA VAL A 134 3.96 -18.26 -10.01
C VAL A 134 3.45 -18.15 -8.57
N SER A 135 4.14 -17.40 -7.72
CA SER A 135 3.89 -17.38 -6.27
C SER A 135 3.09 -16.18 -5.77
N LYS A 136 3.05 -15.07 -6.53
CA LYS A 136 2.41 -13.80 -6.16
C LYS A 136 1.33 -13.41 -7.15
N THR A 137 0.28 -12.74 -6.70
CA THR A 137 -0.68 -12.05 -7.57
C THR A 137 -0.09 -10.72 -8.02
N PHE A 138 -0.10 -10.46 -9.32
CA PHE A 138 0.36 -9.21 -9.91
C PHE A 138 -0.80 -8.27 -10.20
N LEU A 139 -0.58 -6.99 -9.95
CA LEU A 139 -1.39 -5.89 -10.46
C LEU A 139 -0.54 -5.09 -11.46
N PHE A 140 -0.90 -5.15 -12.74
CA PHE A 140 -0.25 -4.40 -13.80
C PHE A 140 -0.92 -3.04 -13.96
N VAL A 141 -0.16 -1.96 -13.77
CA VAL A 141 -0.62 -0.57 -13.88
C VAL A 141 0.26 0.16 -14.90
N GLY A 142 -0.36 0.80 -15.90
CA GLY A 142 0.36 1.52 -16.97
C GLY A 142 1.16 0.60 -17.90
N PHE A 143 0.82 -0.68 -17.98
CA PHE A 143 1.55 -1.68 -18.74
C PHE A 143 0.78 -2.13 -20.00
N GLY A 144 1.42 -2.00 -21.17
CA GLY A 144 0.79 -2.26 -22.48
C GLY A 144 0.78 -3.74 -22.91
N PHE A 145 1.53 -4.64 -22.26
CA PHE A 145 1.74 -6.04 -22.66
C PHE A 145 2.35 -6.21 -24.06
N GLU A 146 3.08 -5.21 -24.53
CA GLU A 146 3.78 -5.25 -25.82
C GLU A 146 5.28 -5.59 -25.64
N ASP A 147 5.70 -5.86 -24.41
CA ASP A 147 7.07 -6.29 -24.10
C ASP A 147 7.28 -7.76 -24.46
N PRO A 148 8.13 -8.07 -25.48
CA PRO A 148 8.35 -9.44 -25.94
C PRO A 148 8.93 -10.36 -24.85
N ASN A 149 9.70 -9.81 -23.91
CA ASN A 149 10.29 -10.60 -22.81
C ASN A 149 9.20 -11.07 -21.85
N LEU A 150 8.27 -10.19 -21.47
CA LEU A 150 7.17 -10.58 -20.59
C LEU A 150 6.23 -11.57 -21.28
N GLU A 151 5.85 -11.35 -22.51
CA GLU A 151 5.01 -12.26 -23.28
C GLU A 151 5.63 -13.67 -23.33
N SER A 152 6.93 -13.76 -23.63
CA SER A 152 7.67 -15.04 -23.62
C SER A 152 7.65 -15.71 -22.25
N ILE A 153 7.77 -14.94 -21.15
CA ILE A 153 7.76 -15.47 -19.79
C ILE A 153 6.37 -16.00 -19.43
N LEU A 154 5.31 -15.24 -19.70
CA LEU A 154 3.92 -15.64 -19.46
C LEU A 154 3.56 -16.91 -20.25
N GLY A 155 3.96 -16.97 -21.54
CA GLY A 155 3.76 -18.15 -22.37
C GLY A 155 4.45 -19.40 -21.81
N LYS A 156 5.65 -19.28 -21.28
CA LYS A 156 6.38 -20.40 -20.64
C LYS A 156 5.71 -20.86 -19.34
N ILE A 157 5.22 -19.93 -18.51
CA ILE A 157 4.50 -20.24 -17.27
C ILE A 157 3.19 -20.98 -17.61
N LYS A 158 2.40 -20.47 -18.56
CA LYS A 158 1.17 -21.11 -19.03
C LYS A 158 1.43 -22.55 -19.52
N ASN A 159 2.48 -22.76 -20.30
CA ASN A 159 2.83 -24.08 -20.81
C ASN A 159 3.23 -25.06 -19.71
N LEU A 160 3.81 -24.59 -18.60
CA LEU A 160 4.23 -25.42 -17.48
C LEU A 160 3.09 -25.71 -16.50
N LEU A 161 2.25 -24.74 -16.19
CA LEU A 161 1.19 -24.84 -15.17
C LEU A 161 -0.16 -25.21 -15.76
N GLY A 162 -0.36 -25.08 -17.08
CA GLY A 162 -1.64 -25.31 -17.74
C GLY A 162 -2.70 -24.32 -17.26
N GLU A 163 -3.83 -24.83 -16.77
CA GLU A 163 -4.94 -24.03 -16.25
C GLU A 163 -4.80 -23.61 -14.77
N ARG A 164 -3.73 -24.07 -14.11
CA ARG A 164 -3.48 -23.81 -12.69
C ARG A 164 -2.58 -22.60 -12.48
N THR A 165 -2.77 -21.55 -13.26
CA THR A 165 -2.09 -20.26 -13.09
C THR A 165 -2.72 -19.49 -11.93
N ARG A 166 -1.94 -18.63 -11.30
CA ARG A 166 -2.44 -17.65 -10.31
C ARG A 166 -3.18 -16.54 -11.05
N ASP A 167 -4.22 -16.00 -10.42
CA ASP A 167 -4.93 -14.85 -10.97
C ASP A 167 -4.08 -13.59 -10.82
N HIS A 168 -3.96 -12.85 -11.91
CA HIS A 168 -3.31 -11.55 -12.00
C HIS A 168 -4.33 -10.52 -12.51
N TYR A 169 -4.05 -9.25 -12.32
CA TYR A 169 -4.96 -8.18 -12.72
C TYR A 169 -4.22 -7.12 -13.50
N CYS A 170 -4.87 -6.49 -14.47
CA CYS A 170 -4.36 -5.30 -15.14
C CYS A 170 -5.44 -4.22 -15.23
N ILE A 171 -5.02 -2.96 -15.18
CA ILE A 171 -5.91 -1.81 -15.36
C ILE A 171 -5.64 -1.23 -16.74
N GLN A 172 -6.68 -1.13 -17.57
CA GLN A 172 -6.61 -0.55 -18.92
C GLN A 172 -7.73 0.46 -19.13
N LYS A 173 -7.43 1.51 -19.91
CA LYS A 173 -8.44 2.45 -20.35
C LYS A 173 -9.31 1.79 -21.43
N LYS A 174 -10.62 1.92 -21.25
CA LYS A 174 -11.61 1.47 -22.22
C LYS A 174 -11.52 2.30 -23.52
N VAL A 175 -11.64 1.64 -24.64
CA VAL A 175 -11.77 2.30 -25.94
C VAL A 175 -13.13 3.00 -25.99
N LEU A 176 -13.13 4.33 -26.11
CA LEU A 176 -14.33 5.15 -26.13
C LEU A 176 -14.55 5.73 -27.55
N GLU A 177 -15.81 5.81 -27.99
CA GLU A 177 -16.17 6.30 -29.34
C GLU A 177 -15.65 7.72 -29.59
N GLN A 178 -15.65 8.56 -28.57
CA GLN A 178 -15.18 9.95 -28.63
C GLN A 178 -13.67 10.10 -28.91
N ASP A 179 -12.88 9.05 -28.72
CA ASP A 179 -11.43 9.07 -28.95
C ASP A 179 -11.06 8.80 -30.42
N TYR A 180 -12.06 8.53 -31.30
CA TYR A 180 -11.86 8.15 -32.69
C TYR A 180 -12.56 9.09 -33.66
N LYS A 181 -11.98 9.24 -34.85
CA LYS A 181 -12.49 10.15 -35.88
C LYS A 181 -13.78 9.67 -36.54
N ASN A 182 -13.99 8.36 -36.56
CA ASN A 182 -15.16 7.74 -37.17
C ASN A 182 -15.50 6.40 -36.50
N ARG A 183 -16.71 5.91 -36.77
CA ARG A 183 -17.25 4.69 -36.17
C ARG A 183 -16.50 3.41 -36.60
N GLU A 184 -15.88 3.43 -37.77
CA GLU A 184 -15.13 2.27 -38.26
C GLU A 184 -13.82 2.11 -37.48
N GLU A 185 -13.07 3.18 -37.27
CA GLU A 185 -11.86 3.18 -36.42
C GLU A 185 -12.19 2.77 -34.98
N TYR A 186 -13.26 3.33 -34.40
CA TYR A 186 -13.73 2.94 -33.09
C TYR A 186 -14.06 1.45 -33.01
N SER A 187 -14.85 0.93 -33.98
CA SER A 187 -15.24 -0.48 -33.98
C SER A 187 -14.03 -1.40 -34.09
N TYR A 188 -13.06 -1.05 -34.92
CA TYR A 188 -11.81 -1.79 -35.05
C TYR A 188 -11.02 -1.80 -33.73
N ALA A 189 -10.82 -0.64 -33.12
CA ALA A 189 -10.09 -0.52 -31.88
C ALA A 189 -10.78 -1.27 -30.72
N LYS A 190 -12.11 -1.22 -30.65
CA LYS A 190 -12.92 -1.94 -29.66
C LYS A 190 -12.76 -3.47 -29.80
N ILE A 191 -12.90 -4.00 -31.03
CA ILE A 191 -12.69 -5.43 -31.29
C ILE A 191 -11.26 -5.83 -30.93
N LYS A 192 -10.26 -5.03 -31.31
CA LYS A 192 -8.85 -5.28 -30.96
C LYS A 192 -8.64 -5.34 -29.47
N GLN A 193 -9.27 -4.44 -28.69
CA GLN A 193 -9.21 -4.47 -27.22
C GLN A 193 -9.86 -5.72 -26.64
N GLU A 194 -11.05 -6.09 -27.12
CA GLU A 194 -11.76 -7.30 -26.68
C GLU A 194 -10.92 -8.56 -26.91
N LEU A 195 -10.32 -8.71 -28.11
CA LEU A 195 -9.44 -9.84 -28.42
C LEU A 195 -8.19 -9.85 -27.53
N LYS A 196 -7.60 -8.68 -27.26
CA LYS A 196 -6.43 -8.57 -26.37
C LYS A 196 -6.78 -8.98 -24.93
N ILE A 197 -7.94 -8.59 -24.42
CA ILE A 197 -8.44 -8.98 -23.11
C ILE A 197 -8.62 -10.51 -23.01
N GLU A 198 -9.23 -11.13 -24.03
CA GLU A 198 -9.37 -12.59 -24.09
C GLU A 198 -8.03 -13.32 -24.16
N ASP A 199 -7.04 -12.74 -24.86
CA ASP A 199 -5.69 -13.32 -24.89
C ASP A 199 -4.97 -13.20 -23.53
N LEU A 200 -5.16 -12.09 -22.79
CA LEU A 200 -4.63 -11.93 -21.45
C LEU A 200 -5.23 -12.94 -20.44
N LYS A 201 -6.52 -13.23 -20.55
CA LYS A 201 -7.17 -14.26 -19.72
C LYS A 201 -6.52 -15.63 -19.88
N ARG A 202 -6.02 -15.96 -21.06
CA ARG A 202 -5.26 -17.18 -21.31
C ARG A 202 -4.03 -17.34 -20.40
N TYR A 203 -3.47 -16.21 -19.92
CA TYR A 203 -2.34 -16.16 -18.98
C TYR A 203 -2.76 -15.97 -17.51
N GLY A 204 -4.06 -16.02 -17.22
CA GLY A 204 -4.61 -15.76 -15.89
C GLY A 204 -4.62 -14.27 -15.52
N ILE A 205 -4.67 -13.37 -16.52
CA ILE A 205 -4.68 -11.92 -16.30
C ILE A 205 -6.08 -11.39 -16.59
N ASP A 206 -6.79 -10.96 -15.54
CA ASP A 206 -8.08 -10.28 -15.64
C ASP A 206 -7.89 -8.78 -15.85
N THR A 207 -8.67 -8.21 -16.79
CA THR A 207 -8.57 -6.79 -17.13
C THR A 207 -9.70 -6.00 -16.47
N VAL A 208 -9.33 -5.01 -15.67
CA VAL A 208 -10.22 -3.99 -15.13
C VAL A 208 -10.22 -2.79 -16.09
N LEU A 209 -11.37 -2.54 -16.71
CA LEU A 209 -11.54 -1.41 -17.61
C LEU A 209 -11.98 -0.17 -16.85
N VAL A 210 -11.29 0.95 -17.05
CA VAL A 210 -11.65 2.29 -16.55
C VAL A 210 -11.99 3.19 -17.75
N ASP A 211 -12.91 4.12 -17.57
CA ASP A 211 -13.23 5.07 -18.63
C ASP A 211 -12.11 6.11 -18.80
N ASP A 212 -11.44 6.46 -17.70
CA ASP A 212 -10.25 7.31 -17.70
C ASP A 212 -9.23 6.88 -16.64
N TYR A 213 -7.93 7.11 -16.90
CA TYR A 213 -6.87 6.76 -15.95
C TYR A 213 -6.91 7.57 -14.63
N SER A 214 -7.61 8.70 -14.59
CA SER A 214 -7.88 9.45 -13.36
C SER A 214 -8.74 8.68 -12.33
N GLU A 215 -9.34 7.56 -12.72
CA GLU A 215 -10.07 6.68 -11.80
C GLU A 215 -9.16 5.73 -11.01
N ILE A 216 -7.91 5.53 -11.45
CA ILE A 216 -6.97 4.60 -10.80
C ILE A 216 -6.73 4.95 -9.32
N PRO A 217 -6.50 6.22 -8.92
CA PRO A 217 -6.37 6.57 -7.51
C PRO A 217 -7.53 6.06 -6.65
N LYS A 218 -8.77 6.24 -7.13
CA LYS A 218 -9.97 5.78 -6.43
C LYS A 218 -10.03 4.25 -6.30
N LEU A 219 -9.58 3.51 -7.31
CA LEU A 219 -9.50 2.04 -7.23
C LEU A 219 -8.45 1.59 -6.20
N ILE A 220 -7.29 2.25 -6.17
CA ILE A 220 -6.22 1.92 -5.20
C ILE A 220 -6.68 2.24 -3.77
N LEU A 221 -7.38 3.35 -3.56
CA LEU A 221 -7.96 3.69 -2.26
C LEU A 221 -8.97 2.63 -1.78
N LYS A 222 -9.80 2.09 -2.68
CA LYS A 222 -10.70 0.98 -2.33
C LYS A 222 -9.95 -0.30 -1.99
N ILE A 223 -8.85 -0.59 -2.69
CA ILE A 223 -7.99 -1.75 -2.37
C ILE A 223 -7.38 -1.55 -0.97
N GLU A 224 -6.92 -0.35 -0.65
CA GLU A 224 -6.39 -0.01 0.68
C GLU A 224 -7.44 -0.19 1.78
N GLU A 225 -8.65 0.33 1.56
CA GLU A 225 -9.78 0.19 2.46
C GLU A 225 -10.10 -1.30 2.72
N GLU A 226 -10.23 -2.09 1.66
CA GLU A 226 -10.50 -3.53 1.75
C GLU A 226 -9.36 -4.32 2.42
N TYR A 227 -8.11 -3.94 2.17
CA TYR A 227 -6.95 -4.57 2.80
C TYR A 227 -6.90 -4.35 4.31
N PHE A 228 -7.15 -3.11 4.75
CA PHE A 228 -7.06 -2.74 6.15
C PHE A 228 -8.37 -2.90 6.94
N LYS A 229 -9.48 -3.24 6.32
CA LYS A 229 -10.80 -3.34 6.98
C LYS A 229 -10.83 -4.24 8.23
N ASN A 230 -9.92 -5.21 8.29
CA ASN A 230 -9.80 -6.14 9.43
C ASN A 230 -8.66 -5.74 10.38
N THR A 231 -8.09 -4.53 10.25
CA THR A 231 -7.06 -4.02 11.15
C THR A 231 -7.60 -2.87 11.98
N ILE A 232 -7.53 -2.99 13.29
CA ILE A 232 -8.10 -2.06 14.26
C ILE A 232 -6.99 -1.41 15.07
N PHE A 233 -6.90 -0.10 15.02
CA PHE A 233 -6.09 0.69 15.95
C PHE A 233 -6.91 1.03 17.18
N ILE A 234 -6.42 0.65 18.38
CA ILE A 234 -7.03 1.02 19.65
C ILE A 234 -6.22 2.18 20.24
N SER A 235 -6.81 3.38 20.17
CA SER A 235 -6.32 4.61 20.78
C SER A 235 -6.92 4.79 22.17
N GLY A 236 -6.09 5.00 23.16
CA GLY A 236 -6.56 5.26 24.53
C GLY A 236 -5.44 5.48 25.52
N SER A 237 -5.73 6.25 26.55
CA SER A 237 -4.88 6.42 27.74
C SER A 237 -5.71 6.75 28.96
N ILE A 238 -5.26 6.32 30.13
CA ILE A 238 -5.88 6.69 31.41
C ILE A 238 -4.80 6.82 32.47
N SER A 239 -4.81 7.93 33.20
CA SER A 239 -3.91 8.21 34.31
C SER A 239 -4.68 8.52 35.60
N ASP A 240 -5.93 8.93 35.45
CA ASP A 240 -6.83 9.19 36.56
C ASP A 240 -8.09 8.35 36.44
N TYR A 241 -8.36 7.56 37.48
CA TYR A 241 -9.47 6.64 37.54
C TYR A 241 -10.60 7.22 38.39
N ASN A 242 -11.84 6.84 38.14
CA ASN A 242 -13.01 7.30 38.89
C ASN A 242 -13.88 6.14 39.37
N GLU A 243 -14.99 6.44 40.06
CA GLU A 243 -15.89 5.41 40.62
C GLU A 243 -16.52 4.52 39.52
N ASN A 244 -16.81 5.06 38.37
CA ASN A 244 -17.37 4.31 37.21
C ASN A 244 -16.29 3.45 36.52
N TRP A 245 -15.06 3.95 36.45
CA TRP A 245 -13.91 3.33 35.80
C TRP A 245 -12.74 3.18 36.78
N SER A 246 -12.82 2.22 37.69
CA SER A 246 -11.69 1.82 38.52
C SER A 246 -10.59 1.19 37.67
N GLN A 247 -9.38 1.19 38.17
CA GLN A 247 -8.22 0.59 37.45
C GLN A 247 -8.48 -0.87 37.04
N GLU A 248 -9.12 -1.66 37.94
CA GLU A 248 -9.45 -3.04 37.67
C GLU A 248 -10.48 -3.17 36.52
N LYS A 249 -11.53 -2.34 36.54
CA LYS A 249 -12.58 -2.33 35.53
C LYS A 249 -12.01 -1.89 34.15
N VAL A 250 -11.14 -0.88 34.13
CA VAL A 250 -10.41 -0.45 32.91
C VAL A 250 -9.58 -1.59 32.33
N ASN A 251 -8.79 -2.24 33.17
CA ASN A 251 -7.96 -3.37 32.76
C ASN A 251 -8.80 -4.51 32.16
N GLN A 252 -9.89 -4.87 32.85
CA GLN A 252 -10.77 -5.94 32.40
C GLN A 252 -11.47 -5.57 31.05
N PHE A 253 -11.95 -4.34 30.95
CA PHE A 253 -12.58 -3.84 29.72
C PHE A 253 -11.61 -3.89 28.50
N CYS A 254 -10.41 -3.33 28.67
CA CYS A 254 -9.40 -3.32 27.60
C CYS A 254 -8.96 -4.72 27.18
N TYR A 255 -8.78 -5.62 28.16
CA TYR A 255 -8.47 -7.02 27.94
C TYR A 255 -9.58 -7.74 27.18
N ASN A 256 -10.84 -7.61 27.63
CA ASN A 256 -11.98 -8.26 26.99
C ASN A 256 -12.22 -7.73 25.57
N LEU A 257 -12.09 -6.40 25.37
CA LEU A 257 -12.24 -5.77 24.05
C LEU A 257 -11.24 -6.35 23.05
N SER A 258 -9.96 -6.31 23.36
CA SER A 258 -8.92 -6.78 22.44
C SER A 258 -9.01 -8.29 22.20
N ARG A 259 -9.28 -9.08 23.22
CA ARG A 259 -9.50 -10.52 23.12
C ARG A 259 -10.67 -10.85 22.19
N SER A 260 -11.81 -10.16 22.36
CA SER A 260 -12.99 -10.35 21.51
C SER A 260 -12.72 -10.01 20.06
N LEU A 261 -12.01 -8.90 19.79
CA LEU A 261 -11.64 -8.50 18.42
C LEU A 261 -10.72 -9.53 17.76
N VAL A 262 -9.69 -10.01 18.46
CA VAL A 262 -8.80 -11.06 17.91
C VAL A 262 -9.56 -12.37 17.69
N SER A 263 -10.51 -12.75 18.56
CA SER A 263 -11.34 -13.96 18.34
C SER A 263 -12.16 -13.88 17.06
N LYS A 264 -12.56 -12.69 16.64
CA LYS A 264 -13.26 -12.39 15.38
C LYS A 264 -12.30 -12.17 14.19
N ASN A 265 -11.02 -12.50 14.37
CA ASN A 265 -9.98 -12.44 13.33
C ASN A 265 -9.57 -11.01 12.93
N TYR A 266 -9.76 -10.01 13.78
CA TYR A 266 -9.18 -8.69 13.58
C TYR A 266 -7.71 -8.67 14.02
N LYS A 267 -6.90 -7.89 13.31
CA LYS A 267 -5.56 -7.50 13.76
C LYS A 267 -5.65 -6.24 14.62
N ILE A 268 -5.00 -6.24 15.78
CA ILE A 268 -4.96 -5.10 16.69
C ILE A 268 -3.64 -4.33 16.49
N ILE A 269 -3.74 -3.01 16.37
CA ILE A 269 -2.61 -2.08 16.45
C ILE A 269 -2.71 -1.30 17.74
N SER A 270 -1.59 -1.20 18.47
CA SER A 270 -1.51 -0.48 19.74
C SER A 270 -0.24 0.38 19.82
N GLY A 271 -0.42 1.66 20.20
CA GLY A 271 0.67 2.57 20.55
C GLY A 271 1.18 2.40 21.99
N PHE A 272 0.70 1.41 22.72
CA PHE A 272 1.05 1.16 24.11
C PHE A 272 0.64 2.32 25.06
N GLY A 273 -0.60 2.82 24.88
CA GLY A 273 -1.09 3.96 25.69
C GLY A 273 -1.08 3.70 27.18
N LEU A 274 -0.76 4.73 27.96
CA LEU A 274 -0.62 4.67 29.41
C LEU A 274 -1.92 4.19 30.08
N GLY A 275 -1.83 3.22 30.98
CA GLY A 275 -2.96 2.65 31.71
C GLY A 275 -3.88 1.72 30.90
N VAL A 276 -3.73 1.68 29.57
CA VAL A 276 -4.59 0.90 28.64
C VAL A 276 -3.79 -0.17 27.90
N GLY A 277 -2.61 0.19 27.41
CA GLY A 277 -1.87 -0.61 26.43
C GLY A 277 -1.52 -2.02 26.91
N SER A 278 -1.12 -2.19 28.17
CA SER A 278 -0.78 -3.51 28.72
C SER A 278 -1.96 -4.48 28.67
N SER A 279 -3.15 -4.01 29.05
CA SER A 279 -4.37 -4.84 29.08
C SER A 279 -4.86 -5.18 27.69
N VAL A 280 -4.77 -4.23 26.71
CA VAL A 280 -5.06 -4.48 25.31
C VAL A 280 -4.12 -5.55 24.73
N ILE A 281 -2.83 -5.45 25.01
CA ILE A 281 -1.84 -6.41 24.51
C ILE A 281 -2.08 -7.79 25.12
N ASN A 282 -2.30 -7.87 26.44
CA ASN A 282 -2.51 -9.14 27.12
C ASN A 282 -3.76 -9.87 26.62
N GLY A 283 -4.89 -9.15 26.43
CA GLY A 283 -6.10 -9.75 25.89
C GLY A 283 -5.91 -10.29 24.47
N ALA A 284 -5.20 -9.55 23.62
CA ALA A 284 -4.86 -10.00 22.28
C ALA A 284 -3.94 -11.24 22.30
N LEU A 285 -2.87 -11.21 23.10
CA LEU A 285 -1.92 -12.33 23.21
C LEU A 285 -2.57 -13.60 23.74
N ASP A 286 -3.42 -13.51 24.76
CA ASP A 286 -4.13 -14.66 25.30
C ASP A 286 -4.99 -15.34 24.24
N GLU A 287 -5.71 -14.58 23.43
CA GLU A 287 -6.51 -15.15 22.34
C GLU A 287 -5.64 -15.74 21.23
N ILE A 288 -4.52 -15.10 20.88
CA ILE A 288 -3.56 -15.61 19.91
C ILE A 288 -2.99 -16.95 20.37
N TYR A 289 -2.53 -17.04 21.61
CA TYR A 289 -1.91 -18.26 22.15
C TYR A 289 -2.89 -19.41 22.42
N ASN A 290 -4.17 -19.08 22.64
CA ASN A 290 -5.21 -20.10 22.74
C ASN A 290 -5.47 -20.82 21.41
N THR A 291 -4.97 -20.29 20.30
CA THR A 291 -5.17 -20.86 18.95
C THR A 291 -3.84 -21.33 18.36
N LYS A 292 -3.69 -22.63 18.15
CA LYS A 292 -2.43 -23.29 17.73
C LYS A 292 -1.75 -22.72 16.48
N TYR A 293 -2.51 -22.15 15.55
CA TYR A 293 -2.02 -21.71 14.24
C TYR A 293 -2.01 -20.18 14.07
N ARG A 294 -2.23 -19.41 15.14
CA ARG A 294 -2.13 -17.95 15.06
C ARG A 294 -0.70 -17.49 15.36
N HIS A 295 -0.22 -16.54 14.56
CA HIS A 295 1.06 -15.89 14.76
C HIS A 295 0.85 -14.47 15.28
N VAL A 296 1.66 -14.05 16.24
CA VAL A 296 1.54 -12.71 16.85
C VAL A 296 1.60 -11.60 15.79
N SER A 297 2.51 -11.69 14.84
CA SER A 297 2.68 -10.69 13.77
C SER A 297 1.44 -10.49 12.89
N GLU A 298 0.60 -11.52 12.75
CA GLU A 298 -0.60 -11.46 11.92
C GLU A 298 -1.79 -10.82 12.67
N HIS A 299 -1.76 -10.80 14.01
CA HIS A 299 -2.88 -10.35 14.84
C HIS A 299 -2.56 -9.19 15.78
N LEU A 300 -1.28 -8.84 15.95
CA LEU A 300 -0.85 -7.76 16.84
C LEU A 300 0.30 -6.96 16.23
N GLY A 301 0.10 -5.65 16.08
CA GLY A 301 1.11 -4.66 15.72
C GLY A 301 1.39 -3.72 16.87
N LEU A 302 2.66 -3.54 17.25
CA LEU A 302 3.07 -2.68 18.35
C LEU A 302 3.89 -1.51 17.85
N PHE A 303 3.46 -0.31 18.18
CA PHE A 303 4.08 0.96 17.82
C PHE A 303 4.34 1.82 19.07
N PRO A 304 5.22 1.39 19.99
CA PRO A 304 5.49 2.13 21.21
C PRO A 304 6.08 3.51 20.86
N PHE A 305 5.60 4.54 21.57
CA PHE A 305 6.06 5.90 21.34
C PHE A 305 7.52 6.08 21.76
N PRO A 306 8.37 6.72 20.91
CA PRO A 306 9.73 7.08 21.28
C PRO A 306 9.73 7.99 22.52
N GLN A 307 10.71 7.81 23.40
CA GLN A 307 10.81 8.56 24.66
C GLN A 307 11.86 9.67 24.63
N HIS A 308 12.72 9.69 23.63
CA HIS A 308 13.84 10.62 23.53
C HIS A 308 13.98 11.18 22.12
N ASP A 309 14.56 12.37 21.99
CA ASP A 309 14.98 12.93 20.70
C ASP A 309 16.02 12.00 20.04
N ALA A 310 16.03 11.95 18.72
CA ALA A 310 17.02 11.19 17.96
C ALA A 310 17.42 11.92 16.68
N GLY A 311 18.70 12.17 16.53
CA GLY A 311 19.26 12.91 15.40
C GLY A 311 18.70 14.33 15.32
N GLU A 312 18.31 14.73 14.12
CA GLU A 312 17.75 16.07 13.86
C GLU A 312 16.24 16.21 14.14
N LYS A 313 15.56 15.09 14.47
CA LYS A 313 14.10 15.06 14.69
C LYS A 313 13.77 15.28 16.16
N SER A 314 12.94 16.28 16.44
CA SER A 314 12.37 16.49 17.78
C SER A 314 11.43 15.33 18.16
N LEU A 315 11.27 15.11 19.47
CA LEU A 315 10.38 14.08 20.01
C LEU A 315 8.93 14.27 19.52
N ALA A 316 8.45 15.51 19.47
CA ALA A 316 7.10 15.82 18.98
C ALA A 316 6.92 15.38 17.51
N LYS A 317 7.88 15.66 16.63
CA LYS A 317 7.84 15.23 15.23
C LYS A 317 7.83 13.70 15.11
N ARG A 318 8.65 13.02 15.91
CA ARG A 318 8.69 11.54 15.96
C ARG A 318 7.37 10.94 16.43
N TRP A 319 6.68 11.58 17.36
CA TRP A 319 5.36 11.15 17.81
C TRP A 319 4.30 11.31 16.71
N THR A 320 4.31 12.42 15.99
CA THR A 320 3.39 12.61 14.85
C THR A 320 3.65 11.57 13.76
N GLU A 321 4.92 11.35 13.36
CA GLU A 321 5.29 10.31 12.39
C GLU A 321 4.84 8.92 12.84
N ASN A 322 4.98 8.58 14.14
CA ASN A 322 4.53 7.30 14.70
C ASN A 322 3.01 7.14 14.64
N ARG A 323 2.24 8.22 14.95
CA ARG A 323 0.78 8.24 14.82
C ARG A 323 0.35 8.05 13.37
N GLU A 324 0.96 8.78 12.46
CA GLU A 324 0.66 8.65 11.03
C GLU A 324 0.90 7.23 10.53
N GLN A 325 1.98 6.59 10.96
CA GLN A 325 2.28 5.20 10.61
C GLN A 325 1.22 4.24 11.18
N MET A 326 0.94 4.28 12.48
CA MET A 326 -0.07 3.43 13.11
C MET A 326 -1.43 3.52 12.41
N ILE A 327 -1.89 4.75 12.17
CA ILE A 327 -3.21 5.00 11.59
C ILE A 327 -3.23 4.61 10.10
N SER A 328 -2.10 4.72 9.39
CA SER A 328 -2.02 4.28 8.00
C SER A 328 -2.26 2.77 7.84
N GLU A 329 -1.83 1.98 8.82
CA GLU A 329 -1.97 0.52 8.82
C GLU A 329 -3.31 0.02 9.40
N ALA A 330 -4.22 0.92 9.80
CA ALA A 330 -5.53 0.58 10.32
C ALA A 330 -6.65 0.97 9.35
N GLY A 331 -7.71 0.15 9.26
CA GLY A 331 -8.97 0.53 8.61
C GLY A 331 -9.97 1.11 9.58
N ILE A 332 -9.90 0.66 10.85
CA ILE A 332 -10.80 1.06 11.93
C ILE A 332 -9.98 1.64 13.08
N CYS A 333 -10.40 2.76 13.64
CA CYS A 333 -9.80 3.40 14.81
C CYS A 333 -10.83 3.44 15.96
N ILE A 334 -10.56 2.72 17.04
CA ILE A 334 -11.39 2.72 18.26
C ILE A 334 -10.75 3.67 19.26
N PHE A 335 -11.56 4.58 19.81
CA PHE A 335 -11.12 5.55 20.81
C PHE A 335 -11.75 5.26 22.16
N ILE A 336 -10.91 5.07 23.20
CA ILE A 336 -11.33 4.74 24.57
C ILE A 336 -10.64 5.61 25.60
N PHE A 337 -11.36 6.09 26.62
CA PHE A 337 -10.83 6.96 27.67
C PHE A 337 -10.19 8.25 27.15
N GLY A 338 -8.94 8.51 27.46
CA GLY A 338 -8.17 9.63 26.93
C GLY A 338 -7.96 10.76 27.92
N ASN A 339 -7.48 10.45 29.13
CA ASN A 339 -6.99 11.43 30.08
C ASN A 339 -5.50 11.27 30.35
N LYS A 340 -4.88 12.31 30.87
CA LYS A 340 -3.52 12.35 31.38
C LYS A 340 -3.37 13.35 32.52
N LEU A 341 -2.41 13.12 33.39
CA LEU A 341 -2.04 14.07 34.43
C LEU A 341 -0.96 15.03 33.91
N VAL A 342 -1.22 16.33 34.05
CA VAL A 342 -0.25 17.39 33.76
C VAL A 342 -0.20 18.33 34.96
N ASN A 343 0.96 18.43 35.59
CA ASN A 343 1.16 19.24 36.82
C ASN A 343 0.17 18.94 37.98
N GLY A 344 -0.33 17.69 38.02
CA GLY A 344 -1.31 17.27 39.02
C GLY A 344 -2.77 17.50 38.66
N GLU A 345 -3.05 18.09 37.52
CA GLU A 345 -4.40 18.28 36.97
C GLU A 345 -4.72 17.23 35.92
N VAL A 346 -5.96 16.77 35.91
CA VAL A 346 -6.46 15.83 34.88
C VAL A 346 -6.87 16.62 33.65
N VAL A 347 -6.23 16.31 32.53
CA VAL A 347 -6.52 16.96 31.24
C VAL A 347 -6.79 15.92 30.18
N LEU A 348 -7.45 16.30 29.09
CA LEU A 348 -7.65 15.45 27.94
C LEU A 348 -6.31 15.08 27.27
N ALA A 349 -6.22 13.86 26.80
CA ALA A 349 -5.04 13.35 26.10
C ALA A 349 -4.92 13.98 24.70
N SER A 350 -4.15 15.05 24.57
CA SER A 350 -3.92 15.76 23.32
C SER A 350 -3.40 14.86 22.18
N GLY A 351 -2.63 13.80 22.52
CA GLY A 351 -2.17 12.81 21.55
C GLY A 351 -3.30 12.03 20.91
N MET A 352 -4.33 11.69 21.70
CA MET A 352 -5.51 11.00 21.20
C MET A 352 -6.37 11.89 20.28
N MET A 353 -6.48 13.19 20.59
CA MET A 353 -7.13 14.16 19.69
C MET A 353 -6.37 14.33 18.37
N GLU A 354 -5.05 14.27 18.39
CA GLU A 354 -4.23 14.26 17.18
C GLU A 354 -4.45 12.99 16.35
N GLU A 355 -4.52 11.83 17.00
CA GLU A 355 -4.84 10.54 16.38
C GLU A 355 -6.23 10.56 15.72
N PHE A 356 -7.23 11.14 16.38
CA PHE A 356 -8.56 11.33 15.83
C PHE A 356 -8.53 12.22 14.57
N ARG A 357 -7.82 13.35 14.61
CA ARG A 357 -7.68 14.24 13.45
C ARG A 357 -7.03 13.52 12.26
N ILE A 358 -5.94 12.79 12.50
CA ILE A 358 -5.26 12.00 11.45
C ILE A 358 -6.18 10.91 10.88
N ALA A 359 -6.94 10.21 11.73
CA ALA A 359 -7.89 9.19 11.30
C ALA A 359 -9.00 9.79 10.41
N LYS A 360 -9.55 10.96 10.80
CA LYS A 360 -10.56 11.71 10.04
C LYS A 360 -10.02 12.16 8.68
N GLU A 361 -8.82 12.77 8.65
CA GLU A 361 -8.16 13.22 7.42
C GLU A 361 -7.87 12.07 6.44
N ARG A 362 -7.61 10.87 6.97
CA ARG A 362 -7.35 9.65 6.18
C ARG A 362 -8.61 8.84 5.85
N GLY A 363 -9.80 9.33 6.21
CA GLY A 363 -11.07 8.66 5.93
C GLY A 363 -11.23 7.29 6.59
N LYS A 364 -10.62 7.07 7.77
CA LYS A 364 -10.73 5.80 8.50
C LYS A 364 -12.10 5.66 9.15
N VAL A 365 -12.56 4.42 9.37
CA VAL A 365 -13.74 4.15 10.19
C VAL A 365 -13.40 4.45 11.64
N ILE A 366 -14.12 5.39 12.26
CA ILE A 366 -13.86 5.88 13.62
C ILE A 366 -14.98 5.41 14.53
N ILE A 367 -14.63 4.76 15.66
CA ILE A 367 -15.57 4.25 16.65
C ILE A 367 -15.18 4.81 18.01
N PRO A 368 -15.80 5.90 18.46
CA PRO A 368 -15.56 6.46 19.79
C PRO A 368 -16.44 5.78 20.83
N ILE A 369 -15.84 5.21 21.87
CA ILE A 369 -16.60 4.61 22.97
C ILE A 369 -16.88 5.67 24.04
N GLY A 370 -17.97 6.41 23.85
CA GLY A 370 -18.33 7.57 24.67
C GLY A 370 -18.55 7.25 26.15
N SER A 371 -19.00 6.03 26.48
CA SER A 371 -19.17 5.55 27.86
C SER A 371 -17.88 5.53 28.69
N THR A 372 -16.72 5.51 28.01
CA THR A 372 -15.41 5.55 28.69
C THR A 372 -15.00 6.96 29.14
N GLY A 373 -15.72 8.00 28.70
CA GLY A 373 -15.48 9.39 29.09
C GLY A 373 -14.26 10.05 28.46
N PHE A 374 -13.87 11.20 28.97
CA PHE A 374 -12.69 11.99 28.60
C PHE A 374 -12.61 12.29 27.07
N ALA A 375 -11.43 12.15 26.44
CA ALA A 375 -11.26 12.43 25.02
C ALA A 375 -12.15 11.56 24.12
N ALA A 376 -12.43 10.31 24.50
CA ALA A 376 -13.34 9.45 23.75
C ALA A 376 -14.78 10.01 23.75
N LYS A 377 -15.23 10.64 24.85
CA LYS A 377 -16.53 11.30 24.91
C LYS A 377 -16.57 12.57 24.08
N GLU A 378 -15.51 13.38 24.10
CA GLU A 378 -15.41 14.57 23.24
C GLU A 378 -15.49 14.19 21.74
N ILE A 379 -14.76 13.15 21.33
CA ILE A 379 -14.80 12.62 19.97
C ILE A 379 -16.20 12.11 19.63
N PHE A 380 -16.84 11.37 20.55
CA PHE A 380 -18.18 10.85 20.40
C PHE A 380 -19.19 12.00 20.16
N ASP A 381 -19.14 13.05 21.00
CA ASP A 381 -20.04 14.19 20.91
C ASP A 381 -19.80 14.98 19.60
N GLU A 382 -18.55 15.27 19.22
CA GLU A 382 -18.21 15.91 17.95
C GLU A 382 -18.77 15.14 16.74
N MET A 383 -18.59 13.81 16.73
CA MET A 383 -19.05 12.96 15.63
C MET A 383 -20.59 12.89 15.56
N LYS A 384 -21.26 12.80 16.71
CA LYS A 384 -22.73 12.75 16.81
C LYS A 384 -23.37 14.06 16.37
N GLU A 385 -22.78 15.20 16.75
CA GLU A 385 -23.25 16.53 16.35
C GLU A 385 -23.04 16.84 14.86
N SER A 386 -21.94 16.36 14.25
CA SER A 386 -21.65 16.62 12.83
C SER A 386 -22.62 15.90 11.90
N GLY A 387 -23.14 14.74 12.29
CA GLY A 387 -24.04 13.93 11.45
C GLY A 387 -23.41 13.28 10.23
N ASP A 388 -22.08 13.39 10.05
CA ASP A 388 -21.35 12.94 8.84
C ASP A 388 -21.06 11.43 8.84
N TYR A 389 -21.31 10.71 9.95
CA TYR A 389 -20.90 9.32 10.18
C TYR A 389 -22.08 8.35 10.14
N SER A 390 -22.72 8.21 8.98
CA SER A 390 -23.93 7.39 8.81
C SER A 390 -23.76 5.91 9.19
N TYR A 391 -22.53 5.36 9.06
CA TYR A 391 -22.24 3.96 9.38
C TYR A 391 -22.37 3.60 10.88
N ILE A 392 -22.39 4.60 11.77
CA ILE A 392 -22.47 4.41 13.24
C ILE A 392 -23.83 4.83 13.83
N ASN A 393 -24.75 5.34 13.02
CA ASN A 393 -26.01 5.93 13.49
C ASN A 393 -26.83 4.98 14.38
N ASP A 394 -26.88 3.70 14.06
CA ASP A 394 -27.64 2.71 14.82
C ASP A 394 -26.99 2.32 16.16
N TYR A 395 -25.73 2.68 16.35
CA TYR A 395 -24.91 2.25 17.50
C TYR A 395 -24.61 3.35 18.54
N TRP A 396 -25.07 4.61 18.32
CA TRP A 396 -24.79 5.69 19.26
C TRP A 396 -25.19 5.37 20.70
N ASN A 397 -26.35 4.73 20.90
CA ASN A 397 -26.82 4.37 22.24
C ASN A 397 -25.95 3.28 22.86
N ASP A 398 -25.50 2.32 22.09
CA ASP A 398 -24.65 1.21 22.59
C ASP A 398 -23.26 1.70 22.97
N LEU A 399 -22.73 2.67 22.21
CA LEU A 399 -21.41 3.29 22.49
C LEU A 399 -21.43 4.26 23.68
N GLU A 400 -22.61 4.71 24.09
CA GLU A 400 -22.83 5.55 25.26
C GLU A 400 -23.08 4.72 26.53
N ASN A 401 -23.40 3.42 26.41
CA ASN A 401 -23.70 2.50 27.53
C ASN A 401 -22.60 1.45 27.68
N GLU A 402 -22.00 1.37 28.88
CA GLU A 402 -20.87 0.48 29.18
C GLU A 402 -21.11 -1.01 28.90
N GLU A 403 -22.33 -1.49 29.13
CA GLU A 403 -22.68 -2.91 29.09
C GLU A 403 -22.79 -3.48 27.68
N ASP A 404 -22.99 -2.61 26.66
CA ASP A 404 -23.33 -3.02 25.30
C ASP A 404 -22.21 -2.82 24.28
N VAL A 405 -21.14 -2.12 24.65
CA VAL A 405 -20.02 -1.78 23.73
C VAL A 405 -19.44 -2.98 22.98
N ILE A 406 -19.29 -4.13 23.67
CA ILE A 406 -18.71 -5.33 23.03
C ILE A 406 -19.66 -5.95 21.99
N LYS A 407 -20.95 -5.60 22.02
CA LYS A 407 -21.94 -6.07 21.05
C LYS A 407 -21.86 -5.34 19.72
N VAL A 408 -21.25 -4.14 19.70
CA VAL A 408 -21.05 -3.32 18.47
C VAL A 408 -20.04 -3.96 17.53
N PHE A 409 -19.15 -4.78 18.05
CA PHE A 409 -18.13 -5.52 17.31
C PHE A 409 -18.51 -7.02 17.20
#